data_5e2301c91bbc6e7697b5986d640c541e
#
_entry.id   5e2301c91bbc6e7697b5986d640c541e
#
_cell.length_a   1.000
_cell.length_b   1.000
_cell.length_c   1.000
_cell.angle_alpha   90.00
_cell.angle_beta   90.00
_cell.angle_gamma   90.00
#
_symmetry.space_group_name_H-M   'P 1'
#
loop_
_entity.id
_entity.type
_entity.pdbx_description
1 polymer ?
#
loop_
_entity_poly.entity_id
_entity_poly.type
_entity_poly.pdbx_seq_one_letter_code
_entity_poly.pdbx_strand_id
1 'polypeptide(L)'
;MTMINTVLDQIQRMDNDELNRVISAVKLQRTHIARNMTRGLRVGDVVSFDTKSGTIKGTVRKVNPKTVLVKDSASATTWKVTATLLTPVEV
;
A
#
# COMPACT_ATOMS: atom_id res chain seq x y z
N MET A 1 -22.70 -3.84 -13.20
CA MET A 1 -21.38 -4.02 -13.81
C MET A 1 -20.39 -3.05 -13.20
N THR A 2 -19.22 -3.48 -12.88
CA THR A 2 -18.21 -2.67 -12.25
C THR A 2 -17.20 -2.18 -13.28
N MET A 3 -16.55 -1.05 -12.98
CA MET A 3 -15.48 -0.49 -13.79
C MET A 3 -14.35 -1.51 -14.02
N ILE A 4 -14.04 -2.33 -13.02
CA ILE A 4 -12.97 -3.34 -13.13
C ILE A 4 -13.28 -4.39 -14.19
N ASN A 5 -14.52 -4.81 -14.35
CA ASN A 5 -14.91 -5.78 -15.36
C ASN A 5 -14.67 -5.25 -16.79
N THR A 6 -14.94 -3.96 -17.00
CA THR A 6 -14.68 -3.29 -18.28
C THR A 6 -13.17 -3.24 -18.56
N VAL A 7 -12.36 -2.92 -17.55
CA VAL A 7 -10.90 -2.88 -17.69
C VAL A 7 -10.34 -4.27 -18.00
N LEU A 8 -10.80 -5.31 -17.31
CA LEU A 8 -10.35 -6.68 -17.54
C LEU A 8 -10.68 -7.15 -18.96
N ASP A 9 -11.87 -6.81 -19.47
CA ASP A 9 -12.24 -7.12 -20.85
C ASP A 9 -11.33 -6.44 -21.87
N GLN A 10 -11.04 -5.16 -21.65
CA GLN A 10 -10.13 -4.39 -22.50
C GLN A 10 -8.71 -4.97 -22.49
N ILE A 11 -8.21 -5.39 -21.34
CA ILE A 11 -6.88 -5.98 -21.20
C ILE A 11 -6.73 -7.22 -22.07
N GLN A 12 -7.77 -8.06 -22.17
CA GLN A 12 -7.76 -9.26 -22.98
C GLN A 12 -7.61 -8.99 -24.47
N ARG A 13 -7.92 -7.78 -24.91
CA ARG A 13 -7.84 -7.35 -26.31
C ARG A 13 -6.57 -6.60 -26.66
N MET A 14 -5.69 -6.37 -25.68
CA MET A 14 -4.48 -5.59 -25.86
C MET A 14 -3.31 -6.41 -26.38
N ASP A 15 -2.46 -5.78 -27.19
CA ASP A 15 -1.16 -6.35 -27.57
C ASP A 15 -0.12 -6.10 -26.47
N ASN A 16 1.10 -6.62 -26.67
CA ASN A 16 2.17 -6.47 -25.68
C ASN A 16 2.55 -5.02 -25.39
N ASP A 17 2.55 -4.15 -26.39
CA ASP A 17 2.87 -2.74 -26.22
C ASP A 17 1.85 -2.05 -25.33
N GLU A 18 0.57 -2.30 -25.61
CA GLU A 18 -0.53 -1.76 -24.82
C GLU A 18 -0.50 -2.29 -23.38
N LEU A 19 -0.22 -3.58 -23.20
CA LEU A 19 -0.09 -4.17 -21.87
C LEU A 19 1.06 -3.54 -21.09
N ASN A 20 2.19 -3.26 -21.72
CA ASN A 20 3.30 -2.58 -21.06
C ASN A 20 2.93 -1.17 -20.59
N ARG A 21 2.13 -0.45 -21.36
CA ARG A 21 1.62 0.86 -20.99
C ARG A 21 0.67 0.77 -19.80
N VAL A 22 -0.18 -0.26 -19.78
CA VAL A 22 -1.09 -0.49 -18.63
C VAL A 22 -0.31 -0.80 -17.38
N ILE A 23 0.72 -1.64 -17.46
CA ILE A 23 1.59 -1.95 -16.32
C ILE A 23 2.23 -0.68 -15.76
N SER A 24 2.73 0.19 -16.62
CA SER A 24 3.32 1.46 -16.21
C SER A 24 2.29 2.36 -15.52
N ALA A 25 1.07 2.43 -16.05
CA ALA A 25 -0.02 3.21 -15.45
C ALA A 25 -0.42 2.66 -14.08
N VAL A 26 -0.48 1.35 -13.93
CA VAL A 26 -0.79 0.71 -12.64
C VAL A 26 0.29 1.05 -11.61
N LYS A 27 1.56 0.97 -11.98
CA LYS A 27 2.67 1.32 -11.08
C LYS A 27 2.61 2.77 -10.63
N LEU A 28 2.30 3.68 -11.56
CA LEU A 28 2.18 5.10 -11.26
C LEU A 28 1.01 5.36 -10.30
N GLN A 29 -0.12 4.73 -10.54
CA GLN A 29 -1.30 4.89 -9.68
C GLN A 29 -1.03 4.38 -8.26
N ARG A 30 -0.35 3.25 -8.13
CA ARG A 30 0.05 2.72 -6.81
C ARG A 30 0.97 3.69 -6.08
N THR A 31 1.88 4.34 -6.80
CA THR A 31 2.75 5.36 -6.23
C THR A 31 1.95 6.55 -5.71
N HIS A 32 0.95 7.01 -6.47
CA HIS A 32 0.08 8.11 -6.05
C HIS A 32 -0.72 7.75 -4.80
N ILE A 33 -1.27 6.55 -4.74
CA ILE A 33 -2.02 6.06 -3.58
C ILE A 33 -1.10 6.00 -2.35
N ALA A 34 0.09 5.45 -2.50
CA ALA A 34 1.06 5.35 -1.40
C ALA A 34 1.43 6.74 -0.87
N ARG A 35 1.68 7.71 -1.75
CA ARG A 35 2.00 9.08 -1.34
C ARG A 35 0.84 9.74 -0.61
N ASN A 36 -0.39 9.53 -1.08
CA ASN A 36 -1.57 10.08 -0.42
C ASN A 36 -1.76 9.48 0.97
N MET A 37 -1.49 8.20 1.14
CA MET A 37 -1.56 7.54 2.45
C MET A 37 -0.49 8.06 3.39
N THR A 38 0.75 8.22 2.92
CA THR A 38 1.84 8.68 3.78
C THR A 38 1.68 10.12 4.22
N ARG A 39 0.97 10.97 3.46
CA ARG A 39 0.71 12.36 3.85
C ARG A 39 -0.08 12.48 5.15
N GLY A 40 -0.96 11.53 5.44
CA GLY A 40 -1.78 11.52 6.65
C GLY A 40 -1.11 10.85 7.84
N LEU A 41 0.01 10.15 7.63
CA LEU A 41 0.70 9.43 8.69
C LEU A 41 1.77 10.29 9.32
N ARG A 42 1.90 10.14 10.65
CA ARG A 42 2.93 10.82 11.44
C ARG A 42 3.65 9.83 12.32
N VAL A 43 4.90 10.13 12.64
CA VAL A 43 5.65 9.35 13.64
C VAL A 43 4.87 9.34 14.95
N GLY A 44 4.69 8.17 15.51
CA GLY A 44 3.89 7.97 16.73
C GLY A 44 2.48 7.46 16.47
N ASP A 45 1.98 7.52 15.22
CA ASP A 45 0.66 6.97 14.90
C ASP A 45 0.65 5.46 15.04
N VAL A 46 -0.48 4.92 15.49
CA VAL A 46 -0.68 3.49 15.58
C VAL A 46 -1.34 3.01 14.28
N VAL A 47 -0.76 1.99 13.68
CA VAL A 47 -1.24 1.39 12.44
C VAL A 47 -1.27 -0.12 12.56
N SER A 48 -2.01 -0.77 11.66
CA SER A 48 -2.02 -2.23 11.56
C SER A 48 -1.79 -2.66 10.11
N PHE A 49 -1.29 -3.87 9.95
CA PHE A 49 -1.13 -4.49 8.64
C PHE A 49 -1.19 -6.00 8.78
N ASP A 50 -1.62 -6.65 7.71
CA ASP A 50 -1.77 -8.11 7.71
C ASP A 50 -0.50 -8.78 7.22
N THR A 51 -0.13 -9.87 7.90
CA THR A 51 0.95 -10.76 7.48
C THR A 51 0.40 -12.18 7.37
N LYS A 52 1.25 -13.09 6.89
CA LYS A 52 0.90 -14.53 6.84
C LYS A 52 0.60 -15.10 8.22
N SER A 53 1.16 -14.50 9.25
CA SER A 53 0.96 -14.92 10.64
C SER A 53 -0.18 -14.21 11.35
N GLY A 54 -0.87 -13.31 10.66
CA GLY A 54 -1.98 -12.55 11.23
C GLY A 54 -1.77 -11.04 11.15
N THR A 55 -2.62 -10.31 11.84
CA THR A 55 -2.57 -8.84 11.87
C THR A 55 -1.57 -8.36 12.91
N ILE A 56 -0.68 -7.47 12.49
CA ILE A 56 0.30 -6.84 13.38
C ILE A 56 -0.09 -5.38 13.59
N LYS A 57 -0.08 -4.95 14.85
CA LYS A 57 -0.22 -3.54 15.23
C LYS A 57 1.14 -2.98 15.61
N GLY A 58 1.39 -1.75 15.23
CA GLY A 58 2.64 -1.11 15.57
C GLY A 58 2.55 0.40 15.54
N THR A 59 3.65 1.03 15.92
CA THR A 59 3.77 2.49 15.94
C THR A 59 4.68 2.95 14.82
N VAL A 60 4.25 3.97 14.08
CA VAL A 60 5.03 4.55 12.99
C VAL A 60 6.32 5.18 13.54
N ARG A 61 7.45 4.77 13.00
CA ARG A 61 8.77 5.28 13.38
C ARG A 61 9.35 6.23 12.34
N LYS A 62 9.06 6.00 11.07
CA LYS A 62 9.52 6.84 9.97
C LYS A 62 8.55 6.71 8.80
N VAL A 63 8.26 7.83 8.15
CA VAL A 63 7.41 7.88 6.97
C VAL A 63 8.29 8.21 5.76
N ASN A 64 8.31 7.29 4.78
CA ASN A 64 8.97 7.47 3.49
C ASN A 64 7.90 7.67 2.40
N PRO A 65 8.25 8.12 1.19
CA PRO A 65 7.25 8.38 0.14
C PRO A 65 6.35 7.18 -0.21
N LYS A 66 6.87 5.96 -0.14
CA LYS A 66 6.12 4.74 -0.51
C LYS A 66 6.02 3.73 0.60
N THR A 67 6.88 3.81 1.60
CA THR A 67 6.98 2.82 2.68
C THR A 67 6.96 3.52 4.03
N VAL A 68 6.64 2.75 5.05
CA VAL A 68 6.61 3.24 6.43
C VAL A 68 7.34 2.24 7.30
N LEU A 69 8.20 2.73 8.19
CA LEU A 69 8.82 1.89 9.22
C LEU A 69 7.89 1.85 10.42
N VAL A 70 7.50 0.65 10.79
CA VAL A 70 6.55 0.41 11.89
C VAL A 70 7.22 -0.48 12.91
N LYS A 71 7.24 -0.03 14.16
CA LYS A 71 7.72 -0.84 15.28
C LYS A 71 6.56 -1.69 15.80
N ASP A 72 6.75 -3.00 15.84
CA ASP A 72 5.77 -3.93 16.36
C ASP A 72 5.51 -3.65 17.85
N SER A 73 4.24 -3.59 18.26
CA SER A 73 3.86 -3.35 19.65
C SER A 73 4.18 -4.55 20.55
N ALA A 74 4.22 -5.76 19.98
CA ALA A 74 4.41 -6.99 20.73
C ALA A 74 5.87 -7.46 20.75
N SER A 75 6.74 -6.88 19.96
CA SER A 75 8.14 -7.29 19.85
C SER A 75 9.04 -6.10 19.55
N ALA A 76 10.35 -6.32 19.54
CA ALA A 76 11.31 -5.30 19.19
C ALA A 76 11.53 -5.14 17.68
N THR A 77 10.79 -5.88 16.87
CA THR A 77 10.94 -5.90 15.42
C THR A 77 10.43 -4.62 14.79
N THR A 78 11.21 -4.04 13.87
CA THR A 78 10.78 -2.93 13.03
C THR A 78 10.50 -3.46 11.63
N TRP A 79 9.30 -3.17 11.13
CA TRP A 79 8.87 -3.60 9.80
C TRP A 79 8.94 -2.46 8.81
N LYS A 80 9.41 -2.76 7.61
CA LYS A 80 9.31 -1.85 6.48
C LYS A 80 8.10 -2.27 5.66
N VAL A 81 7.03 -1.48 5.71
CA VAL A 81 5.74 -1.84 5.13
C VAL A 81 5.37 -0.88 4.02
N THR A 82 4.88 -1.40 2.90
CA THR A 82 4.31 -0.56 1.85
C THR A 82 3.11 0.20 2.40
N ALA A 83 3.08 1.51 2.19
CA ALA A 83 2.06 2.38 2.79
C ALA A 83 0.63 1.94 2.49
N THR A 84 0.39 1.39 1.29
CA THR A 84 -0.95 0.93 0.88
C THR A 84 -1.45 -0.28 1.67
N LEU A 85 -0.58 -0.98 2.40
CA LEU A 85 -0.96 -2.12 3.23
C LEU A 85 -1.34 -1.72 4.65
N LEU A 86 -1.12 -0.46 5.02
CA LEU A 86 -1.38 0.01 6.38
C LEU A 86 -2.82 0.44 6.56
N THR A 87 -3.37 0.11 7.72
CA THR A 87 -4.67 0.61 8.16
C THR A 87 -4.44 1.44 9.43
N PRO A 88 -4.82 2.72 9.46
CA PRO A 88 -4.75 3.51 10.69
C PRO A 88 -5.64 2.89 11.77
N VAL A 89 -5.12 2.82 12.98
CA VAL A 89 -5.89 2.37 14.13
C VAL A 89 -6.39 3.60 14.87
N GLU A 90 -7.69 3.78 14.85
CA GLU A 90 -8.31 4.86 15.61
C GLU A 90 -8.42 4.48 17.08
N VAL A 91 -8.10 5.44 17.90
CA VAL A 91 -8.16 5.27 19.36
C VAL A 91 -9.48 5.81 19.91
#